data_2806a3f28fda9bbb6129ff296d6fd8b2
#
_entry.id   2806a3f28fda9bbb6129ff296d6fd8b2
#
_cell.length_a   1.000
_cell.length_b   1.000
_cell.length_c   1.000
_cell.angle_alpha   90.00
_cell.angle_beta   90.00
_cell.angle_gamma   90.00
#
_symmetry.space_group_name_H-M   'P 1'
#
loop_
_entity.id
_entity.type
_entity.pdbx_description
1 polymer ?
#
loop_
_entity_poly.entity_id
_entity_poly.type
_entity_poly.pdbx_seq_one_letter_code
_entity_poly.pdbx_strand_id
1 'polypeptide(L)'
;MSASAIDTTDSLSRLIPSRTARGFFLAVLSGLFFNFLNASVKELASEMPPLYVAWGRWVAGVALIAPYLFWRAGLSGMKTQDLKLHCFRGLFHTSGYALWYEAVVWLPLATMAALGFTGPIFVTLGAVIFLRETVHWRRWLAVGIGFVGMLIIVRPGLVTVNPGII
;
A
#
# COMPACT_ATOMS: atom_id res chain seq x y z
N MET A 1 -32.49 29.95 37.47
CA MET A 1 -31.75 28.70 37.77
C MET A 1 -31.89 27.81 36.56
N SER A 2 -30.95 27.90 35.62
CA SER A 2 -30.85 26.95 34.49
C SER A 2 -29.44 27.07 33.94
N ALA A 3 -28.52 26.37 34.56
CA ALA A 3 -27.12 26.27 34.10
C ALA A 3 -26.55 24.94 34.57
N SER A 4 -26.88 23.82 33.93
CA SER A 4 -26.17 22.56 34.12
C SER A 4 -26.46 21.49 33.03
N ALA A 5 -26.93 21.91 31.86
CA ALA A 5 -27.04 21.00 30.71
C ALA A 5 -25.92 21.23 29.67
N ILE A 6 -24.86 21.89 30.13
CA ILE A 6 -23.70 22.19 29.30
C ILE A 6 -22.66 21.10 29.58
N ASP A 7 -22.18 20.48 28.52
CA ASP A 7 -20.87 19.81 28.46
C ASP A 7 -20.77 18.29 28.53
N THR A 8 -21.81 17.52 28.45
CA THR A 8 -21.62 16.07 28.19
C THR A 8 -21.43 15.76 26.70
N THR A 9 -22.01 16.54 25.80
CA THR A 9 -21.82 16.38 24.35
C THR A 9 -20.45 16.82 23.89
N ASP A 10 -19.86 17.82 24.52
CA ASP A 10 -18.52 18.33 24.18
C ASP A 10 -17.41 17.39 24.69
N SER A 11 -17.63 16.72 25.80
CA SER A 11 -16.71 15.70 26.32
C SER A 11 -16.70 14.43 25.47
N LEU A 12 -17.84 14.03 24.91
CA LEU A 12 -17.93 12.87 24.01
C LEU A 12 -17.35 13.16 22.62
N SER A 13 -17.43 14.41 22.15
CA SER A 13 -16.80 14.81 20.88
C SER A 13 -15.28 14.77 20.93
N ARG A 14 -14.67 14.93 22.10
CA ARG A 14 -13.23 14.81 22.32
C ARG A 14 -12.72 13.37 22.34
N LEU A 15 -13.60 12.42 22.62
CA LEU A 15 -13.26 10.99 22.63
C LEU A 15 -13.39 10.32 21.25
N ILE A 16 -14.08 10.97 20.30
CA ILE A 16 -14.12 10.50 18.91
C ILE A 16 -12.85 10.98 18.23
N PRO A 17 -11.91 10.08 17.87
CA PRO A 17 -10.70 10.48 17.17
C PRO A 17 -11.09 11.31 15.95
N SER A 18 -10.46 12.47 15.78
CA SER A 18 -10.68 13.31 14.59
C SER A 18 -10.59 12.45 13.34
N ARG A 19 -11.34 12.77 12.29
CA ARG A 19 -11.31 12.01 11.01
C ARG A 19 -9.87 11.75 10.55
N THR A 20 -8.99 12.71 10.80
CA THR A 20 -7.55 12.64 10.50
C THR A 20 -6.83 11.60 11.36
N ALA A 21 -7.07 11.56 12.68
CA ALA A 21 -6.45 10.57 13.58
C ALA A 21 -6.91 9.14 13.24
N ARG A 22 -8.18 8.96 12.92
CA ARG A 22 -8.71 7.66 12.47
C ARG A 22 -8.09 7.23 11.14
N GLY A 23 -7.93 8.16 10.18
CA GLY A 23 -7.25 7.89 8.92
C GLY A 23 -5.79 7.51 9.13
N PHE A 24 -5.08 8.20 10.01
CA PHE A 24 -3.70 7.88 10.37
C PHE A 24 -3.58 6.49 11.01
N PHE A 25 -4.44 6.18 11.98
CA PHE A 25 -4.45 4.85 12.61
C PHE A 25 -4.70 3.73 11.60
N LEU A 26 -5.66 3.89 10.70
CA LEU A 26 -5.94 2.91 9.65
C LEU A 26 -4.78 2.75 8.67
N ALA A 27 -4.07 3.83 8.35
CA ALA A 27 -2.89 3.79 7.49
C ALA A 27 -1.74 3.01 8.15
N VAL A 28 -1.48 3.27 9.44
CA VAL A 28 -0.46 2.52 10.21
C VAL A 28 -0.82 1.04 10.27
N LEU A 29 -2.07 0.73 10.60
CA LEU A 29 -2.57 -0.65 10.68
C LEU A 29 -2.44 -1.37 9.34
N SER A 30 -2.81 -0.71 8.24
CA SER A 30 -2.65 -1.23 6.88
C SER A 30 -1.17 -1.50 6.55
N GLY A 31 -0.27 -0.61 6.95
CA GLY A 31 1.17 -0.79 6.78
C GLY A 31 1.72 -2.00 7.55
N LEU A 32 1.25 -2.22 8.78
CA LEU A 32 1.61 -3.40 9.58
C LEU A 32 1.15 -4.69 8.89
N PHE A 33 -0.11 -4.75 8.45
CA PHE A 33 -0.62 -5.91 7.72
C PHE A 33 0.13 -6.16 6.40
N PHE A 34 0.48 -5.10 5.69
CA PHE A 34 1.27 -5.21 4.46
C PHE A 34 2.66 -5.80 4.71
N ASN A 35 3.35 -5.36 5.77
CA ASN A 35 4.66 -5.90 6.15
C ASN A 35 4.57 -7.35 6.63
N PHE A 36 3.55 -7.68 7.43
CA PHE A 36 3.29 -9.07 7.85
C PHE A 36 3.06 -9.97 6.64
N LEU A 37 2.29 -9.51 5.67
CA LEU A 37 2.04 -10.23 4.42
C LEU A 37 3.34 -10.43 3.62
N ASN A 38 4.20 -9.42 3.50
CA ASN A 38 5.48 -9.55 2.82
C ASN A 38 6.41 -10.56 3.54
N ALA A 39 6.39 -10.58 4.87
CA ALA A 39 7.14 -11.58 5.64
C ALA A 39 6.63 -12.99 5.36
N SER A 40 5.31 -13.18 5.35
CA SER A 40 4.70 -14.48 5.02
C SER A 40 5.03 -14.93 3.60
N VAL A 41 5.01 -13.99 2.63
CA VAL A 41 5.38 -14.28 1.24
C VAL A 41 6.84 -14.72 1.15
N LYS A 42 7.74 -14.06 1.87
CA LYS A 42 9.16 -14.40 1.88
C LYS A 42 9.39 -15.82 2.41
N GLU A 43 8.69 -16.21 3.45
CA GLU A 43 8.76 -17.55 4.02
C GLU A 43 8.24 -18.60 3.02
N LEU A 44 7.06 -18.39 2.44
CA LEU A 44 6.50 -19.30 1.46
C LEU A 44 7.35 -19.41 0.19
N ALA A 45 7.97 -18.31 -0.22
CA ALA A 45 8.81 -18.28 -1.41
C ALA A 45 10.14 -19.03 -1.25
N SER A 46 10.49 -19.44 -0.03
CA SER A 46 11.61 -20.35 0.21
C SER A 46 11.28 -21.81 -0.21
N GLU A 47 9.99 -22.16 -0.21
CA GLU A 47 9.53 -23.53 -0.51
C GLU A 47 8.92 -23.67 -1.92
N MET A 48 8.42 -22.58 -2.49
CA MET A 48 7.76 -22.59 -3.80
C MET A 48 8.08 -21.33 -4.62
N PRO A 49 8.00 -21.41 -5.97
CA PRO A 49 8.27 -20.26 -6.83
C PRO A 49 7.39 -19.04 -6.46
N PRO A 50 7.97 -17.84 -6.41
CA PRO A 50 7.26 -16.61 -5.97
C PRO A 50 5.98 -16.33 -6.75
N LEU A 51 5.95 -16.71 -8.02
CA LEU A 51 4.79 -16.53 -8.88
C LEU A 51 3.58 -17.36 -8.41
N TYR A 52 3.79 -18.58 -7.89
CA TYR A 52 2.71 -19.41 -7.33
C TYR A 52 2.14 -18.78 -6.05
N VAL A 53 3.00 -18.21 -5.21
CA VAL A 53 2.57 -17.48 -4.01
C VAL A 53 1.72 -16.27 -4.39
N ALA A 54 2.13 -15.52 -5.42
CA ALA A 54 1.37 -14.40 -5.96
C ALA A 54 -0.01 -14.84 -6.46
N TRP A 55 -0.09 -15.89 -7.27
CA TRP A 55 -1.34 -16.44 -7.79
C TRP A 55 -2.26 -16.94 -6.67
N GLY A 56 -1.73 -17.72 -5.74
CA GLY A 56 -2.50 -18.24 -4.60
C GLY A 56 -3.15 -17.10 -3.80
N ARG A 57 -2.40 -16.03 -3.54
CA ARG A 57 -2.93 -14.83 -2.88
C ARG A 57 -4.07 -14.16 -3.65
N TRP A 58 -3.93 -14.00 -4.97
CA TRP A 58 -4.98 -13.40 -5.81
C TRP A 58 -6.24 -14.25 -5.82
N VAL A 59 -6.09 -15.57 -6.00
CA VAL A 59 -7.21 -16.51 -5.96
C VAL A 59 -7.91 -16.47 -4.60
N ALA A 60 -7.16 -16.55 -3.51
CA ALA A 60 -7.71 -16.47 -2.17
C ALA A 60 -8.42 -15.13 -1.91
N GLY A 61 -7.83 -14.00 -2.34
CA GLY A 61 -8.44 -12.69 -2.22
C GLY A 61 -9.77 -12.57 -2.97
N VAL A 62 -9.82 -13.07 -4.19
CA VAL A 62 -11.06 -13.11 -4.99
C VAL A 62 -12.08 -14.04 -4.34
N ALA A 63 -11.69 -15.24 -3.92
CA ALA A 63 -12.59 -16.21 -3.28
C ALA A 63 -13.24 -15.67 -1.99
N LEU A 64 -12.50 -14.87 -1.22
CA LEU A 64 -13.02 -14.27 0.01
C LEU A 64 -13.93 -13.07 -0.26
N ILE A 65 -13.58 -12.23 -1.24
CA ILE A 65 -14.29 -10.97 -1.48
C ILE A 65 -15.47 -11.14 -2.43
N ALA A 66 -15.37 -12.03 -3.43
CA ALA A 66 -16.40 -12.21 -4.43
C ALA A 66 -17.79 -12.58 -3.83
N PRO A 67 -17.94 -13.53 -2.90
CA PRO A 67 -19.23 -13.86 -2.31
C PRO A 67 -19.90 -12.65 -1.65
N TYR A 68 -19.11 -11.86 -0.92
CA TYR A 68 -19.60 -10.64 -0.27
C TYR A 68 -20.06 -9.58 -1.27
N LEU A 69 -19.29 -9.38 -2.35
CA LEU A 69 -19.63 -8.43 -3.42
C LEU A 69 -20.91 -8.87 -4.18
N PHE A 70 -21.02 -10.17 -4.51
CA PHE A 70 -22.20 -10.71 -5.15
C PHE A 70 -23.46 -10.55 -4.28
N TRP A 71 -23.32 -10.80 -2.99
CA TRP A 71 -24.44 -10.65 -2.05
C TRP A 71 -24.89 -9.19 -1.91
N ARG A 72 -23.93 -8.24 -1.87
CA ARG A 72 -24.21 -6.82 -1.63
C ARG A 72 -24.59 -6.03 -2.89
N ALA A 73 -23.91 -6.24 -3.98
CA ALA A 73 -24.05 -5.43 -5.19
C ALA A 73 -24.78 -6.13 -6.33
N GLY A 74 -24.93 -7.45 -6.26
CA GLY A 74 -25.45 -8.26 -7.35
C GLY A 74 -24.60 -8.15 -8.62
N LEU A 75 -24.98 -8.89 -9.67
CA LEU A 75 -24.32 -8.86 -10.97
C LEU A 75 -24.40 -7.48 -11.66
N SER A 76 -25.46 -6.72 -11.40
CA SER A 76 -25.66 -5.39 -11.97
C SER A 76 -24.69 -4.34 -11.42
N GLY A 77 -24.27 -4.48 -10.15
CA GLY A 77 -23.28 -3.59 -9.53
C GLY A 77 -21.86 -3.78 -10.03
N MET A 78 -21.57 -4.87 -10.75
CA MET A 78 -20.27 -5.16 -11.33
C MET A 78 -20.10 -4.62 -12.76
N LYS A 79 -21.14 -4.04 -13.35
CA LYS A 79 -21.06 -3.44 -14.68
C LYS A 79 -20.21 -2.18 -14.63
N THR A 80 -19.16 -2.13 -15.45
CA THR A 80 -18.31 -0.94 -15.63
C THR A 80 -18.43 -0.41 -17.04
N GLN A 81 -18.36 0.91 -17.19
CA GLN A 81 -18.31 1.56 -18.49
C GLN A 81 -16.90 1.61 -19.07
N ASP A 82 -15.89 1.52 -18.21
CA ASP A 82 -14.47 1.68 -18.54
C ASP A 82 -13.66 0.39 -18.44
N LEU A 83 -14.19 -0.71 -18.99
CA LEU A 83 -13.55 -2.02 -18.91
C LEU A 83 -12.10 -2.01 -19.43
N LYS A 84 -11.82 -1.28 -20.51
CA LYS A 84 -10.46 -1.15 -21.08
C LYS A 84 -9.49 -0.55 -20.07
N LEU A 85 -9.91 0.51 -19.36
CA LEU A 85 -9.10 1.18 -18.35
C LEU A 85 -8.83 0.25 -17.15
N HIS A 86 -9.85 -0.50 -16.73
CA HIS A 86 -9.69 -1.49 -15.65
C HIS A 86 -8.76 -2.64 -16.04
N CYS A 87 -8.85 -3.16 -17.26
CA CYS A 87 -7.94 -4.19 -17.77
C CYS A 87 -6.50 -3.66 -17.84
N PHE A 88 -6.29 -2.46 -18.35
CA PHE A 88 -4.98 -1.83 -18.43
C PHE A 88 -4.37 -1.65 -17.03
N ARG A 89 -5.14 -1.06 -16.10
CA ARG A 89 -4.74 -0.93 -14.70
C ARG A 89 -4.41 -2.28 -14.07
N GLY A 90 -5.24 -3.30 -14.31
CA GLY A 90 -5.04 -4.65 -13.80
C GLY A 90 -3.74 -5.27 -14.29
N LEU A 91 -3.46 -5.13 -15.59
CA LEU A 91 -2.23 -5.64 -16.20
C LEU A 91 -0.98 -5.01 -15.57
N PHE A 92 -0.93 -3.67 -15.50
CA PHE A 92 0.22 -2.98 -14.88
C PHE A 92 0.37 -3.32 -13.41
N HIS A 93 -0.74 -3.40 -12.67
CA HIS A 93 -0.71 -3.73 -11.26
C HIS A 93 -0.20 -5.16 -11.02
N THR A 94 -0.70 -6.12 -11.79
CA THR A 94 -0.27 -7.53 -11.68
C THR A 94 1.20 -7.69 -12.06
N SER A 95 1.65 -7.04 -13.14
CA SER A 95 3.06 -7.05 -13.55
C SER A 95 3.97 -6.45 -12.47
N GLY A 96 3.58 -5.32 -11.89
CA GLY A 96 4.31 -4.70 -10.79
C GLY A 96 4.41 -5.59 -9.57
N TYR A 97 3.33 -6.28 -9.21
CA TYR A 97 3.37 -7.25 -8.10
C TYR A 97 4.20 -8.49 -8.40
N ALA A 98 4.19 -9.00 -9.63
CA ALA A 98 5.03 -10.12 -10.00
C ALA A 98 6.52 -9.77 -9.80
N LEU A 99 6.95 -8.62 -10.28
CA LEU A 99 8.31 -8.11 -10.06
C LEU A 99 8.62 -7.87 -8.57
N TRP A 100 7.63 -7.37 -7.81
CA TRP A 100 7.77 -7.19 -6.37
C TRP A 100 8.00 -8.51 -5.63
N TYR A 101 7.26 -9.55 -5.96
CA TYR A 101 7.41 -10.86 -5.35
C TYR A 101 8.75 -11.52 -5.69
N GLU A 102 9.22 -11.37 -6.93
CA GLU A 102 10.57 -11.78 -7.28
C GLU A 102 11.62 -11.05 -6.44
N ALA A 103 11.51 -9.73 -6.30
CA ALA A 103 12.43 -8.94 -5.51
C ALA A 103 12.42 -9.30 -4.01
N VAL A 104 11.27 -9.69 -3.45
CA VAL A 104 11.16 -10.10 -2.01
C VAL A 104 12.03 -11.31 -1.70
N VAL A 105 12.21 -12.22 -2.63
CA VAL A 105 13.08 -13.40 -2.43
C VAL A 105 14.53 -12.99 -2.28
N TRP A 106 14.99 -12.09 -3.12
CA TRP A 106 16.39 -11.71 -3.22
C TRP A 106 16.81 -10.62 -2.21
N LEU A 107 15.89 -9.75 -1.83
CA LEU A 107 16.20 -8.59 -1.01
C LEU A 107 15.77 -8.78 0.46
N PRO A 108 16.51 -8.17 1.41
CA PRO A 108 16.06 -8.08 2.80
C PRO A 108 14.71 -7.34 2.88
N LEU A 109 13.82 -7.77 3.79
CA LEU A 109 12.51 -7.13 3.99
C LEU A 109 12.61 -5.64 4.33
N ALA A 110 13.66 -5.24 5.07
CA ALA A 110 13.90 -3.84 5.37
C ALA A 110 14.17 -3.01 4.10
N THR A 111 14.94 -3.57 3.16
CA THR A 111 15.20 -2.94 1.86
C THR A 111 13.93 -2.86 1.02
N MET A 112 13.12 -3.92 1.00
CA MET A 112 11.83 -3.92 0.31
C MET A 112 10.88 -2.88 0.88
N ALA A 113 10.77 -2.80 2.21
CA ALA A 113 9.97 -1.77 2.87
C ALA A 113 10.45 -0.36 2.52
N ALA A 114 11.78 -0.13 2.53
CA ALA A 114 12.37 1.15 2.15
C ALA A 114 12.08 1.51 0.69
N LEU A 115 12.20 0.57 -0.24
CA LEU A 115 11.85 0.77 -1.66
C LEU A 115 10.36 1.12 -1.83
N GLY A 116 9.48 0.60 -0.99
CA GLY A 116 8.07 0.96 -0.98
C GLY A 116 7.81 2.46 -0.77
N PHE A 117 8.70 3.16 -0.07
CA PHE A 117 8.61 4.62 0.12
C PHE A 117 8.92 5.43 -1.15
N THR A 118 9.43 4.81 -2.22
CA THR A 118 9.57 5.48 -3.52
C THR A 118 8.22 5.69 -4.21
N GLY A 119 7.21 4.87 -3.89
CA GLY A 119 5.86 4.97 -4.47
C GLY A 119 5.26 6.38 -4.39
N PRO A 120 5.21 7.03 -3.22
CA PRO A 120 4.73 8.41 -3.09
C PRO A 120 5.48 9.43 -3.97
N ILE A 121 6.75 9.18 -4.29
CA ILE A 121 7.54 10.04 -5.18
C ILE A 121 6.96 9.97 -6.59
N PHE A 122 6.81 8.75 -7.13
CA PHE A 122 6.26 8.55 -8.47
C PHE A 122 4.82 9.02 -8.59
N VAL A 123 3.99 8.79 -7.55
CA VAL A 123 2.61 9.30 -7.50
C VAL A 123 2.60 10.83 -7.53
N THR A 124 3.47 11.49 -6.76
CA THR A 124 3.54 12.95 -6.71
C THR A 124 4.02 13.53 -8.03
N LEU A 125 5.06 12.94 -8.63
CA LEU A 125 5.55 13.34 -9.95
C LEU A 125 4.47 13.13 -11.03
N GLY A 126 3.80 11.99 -11.01
CA GLY A 126 2.70 11.69 -11.93
C GLY A 126 1.55 12.69 -11.80
N ALA A 127 1.15 13.06 -10.57
CA ALA A 127 0.12 14.07 -10.34
C ALA A 127 0.51 15.44 -10.93
N VAL A 128 1.76 15.86 -10.75
CA VAL A 128 2.25 17.13 -11.31
C VAL A 128 2.31 17.08 -12.84
N ILE A 129 2.87 16.02 -13.42
CA ILE A 129 3.15 15.93 -14.86
C ILE A 129 1.88 15.67 -15.67
N PHE A 130 1.07 14.67 -15.25
CA PHE A 130 -0.08 14.21 -16.03
C PHE A 130 -1.37 14.94 -15.66
N LEU A 131 -1.59 15.20 -14.35
CA LEU A 131 -2.80 15.86 -13.89
C LEU A 131 -2.64 17.38 -13.74
N ARG A 132 -1.41 17.89 -13.88
CA ARG A 132 -1.07 19.32 -13.71
C ARG A 132 -1.56 19.89 -12.37
N GLU A 133 -1.56 19.03 -11.34
CA GLU A 133 -1.93 19.45 -9.99
C GLU A 133 -0.83 20.32 -9.35
N THR A 134 -1.24 21.38 -8.66
CA THR A 134 -0.34 22.20 -7.86
C THR A 134 -0.08 21.50 -6.52
N VAL A 135 1.11 20.97 -6.36
CA VAL A 135 1.51 20.26 -5.14
C VAL A 135 2.15 21.24 -4.16
N HIS A 136 1.57 21.32 -2.94
CA HIS A 136 2.10 22.17 -1.88
C HIS A 136 3.51 21.73 -1.45
N TRP A 137 4.38 22.69 -1.13
CA TRP A 137 5.77 22.47 -0.72
C TRP A 137 5.92 21.47 0.43
N ARG A 138 4.95 21.39 1.35
CA ARG A 138 4.94 20.42 2.46
C ARG A 138 4.95 18.98 1.97
N ARG A 139 4.28 18.69 0.86
CA ARG A 139 4.25 17.35 0.26
C ARG A 139 5.63 17.00 -0.34
N TRP A 140 6.30 17.96 -0.97
CA TRP A 140 7.66 17.80 -1.47
C TRP A 140 8.66 17.55 -0.34
N LEU A 141 8.54 18.26 0.77
CA LEU A 141 9.35 18.01 1.96
C LEU A 141 9.13 16.59 2.53
N ALA A 142 7.89 16.16 2.68
CA ALA A 142 7.58 14.83 3.18
C ALA A 142 8.17 13.73 2.27
N VAL A 143 8.03 13.91 0.96
CA VAL A 143 8.62 13.02 -0.05
C VAL A 143 10.15 13.00 0.05
N GLY A 144 10.79 14.16 0.16
CA GLY A 144 12.23 14.29 0.31
C GLY A 144 12.78 13.61 1.58
N ILE A 145 12.11 13.82 2.71
CA ILE A 145 12.48 13.18 3.99
C ILE A 145 12.33 11.66 3.89
N GLY A 146 11.23 11.18 3.31
CA GLY A 146 11.01 9.74 3.09
C GLY A 146 12.08 9.13 2.17
N PHE A 147 12.48 9.84 1.11
CA PHE A 147 13.54 9.42 0.20
C PHE A 147 14.90 9.33 0.88
N VAL A 148 15.27 10.34 1.67
CA VAL A 148 16.51 10.31 2.45
C VAL A 148 16.50 9.15 3.45
N GLY A 149 15.39 8.93 4.15
CA GLY A 149 15.22 7.78 5.04
C GLY A 149 15.42 6.44 4.33
N MET A 150 14.87 6.30 3.12
CA MET A 150 15.07 5.13 2.28
C MET A 150 16.56 4.94 1.92
N LEU A 151 17.25 5.98 1.50
CA LEU A 151 18.68 5.91 1.16
C LEU A 151 19.54 5.47 2.36
N ILE A 152 19.21 5.93 3.57
CA ILE A 152 19.90 5.54 4.80
C ILE A 152 19.75 4.03 5.07
N ILE A 153 18.56 3.48 4.82
CA ILE A 153 18.28 2.05 5.03
C ILE A 153 18.91 1.20 3.94
N VAL A 154 18.74 1.58 2.67
CA VAL A 154 19.21 0.80 1.51
C VAL A 154 20.73 0.83 1.41
N ARG A 155 21.39 1.92 1.84
CA ARG A 155 22.85 2.11 1.78
C ARG A 155 23.41 1.70 0.42
N PRO A 156 23.03 2.37 -0.67
CA PRO A 156 23.49 2.00 -2.00
C PRO A 156 25.02 2.05 -2.05
N GLY A 157 25.66 0.96 -2.47
CA GLY A 157 27.13 0.82 -2.51
C GLY A 157 27.74 0.02 -1.35
N LEU A 158 27.00 -0.30 -0.27
CA LEU A 158 27.46 -1.17 0.82
C LEU A 158 26.81 -2.57 0.79
N VAL A 159 25.72 -2.72 0.05
CA VAL A 159 25.12 -4.04 -0.20
C VAL A 159 25.95 -4.69 -1.30
N THR A 160 26.85 -5.58 -0.92
CA THR A 160 27.48 -6.50 -1.87
C THR A 160 26.39 -7.40 -2.43
N VAL A 161 25.95 -7.11 -3.64
CA VAL A 161 25.16 -8.07 -4.44
C VAL A 161 26.09 -9.28 -4.59
N ASN A 162 25.77 -10.37 -3.92
CA ASN A 162 26.55 -11.58 -3.94
C ASN A 162 26.54 -12.11 -5.38
N PRO A 163 27.66 -12.06 -6.14
CA PRO A 163 27.65 -12.44 -7.56
C PRO A 163 27.41 -13.94 -7.82
N GLY A 164 27.21 -14.73 -6.77
CA GLY A 164 26.87 -16.14 -6.86
C GLY A 164 25.38 -16.46 -7.02
N ILE A 165 24.55 -15.43 -7.27
CA ILE A 165 23.08 -15.55 -7.39
C ILE A 165 22.62 -15.18 -8.83
N ILE A 166 23.51 -15.18 -9.79
CA ILE A 166 23.17 -15.08 -11.22
C ILE A 166 23.17 -16.46 -11.84
#